data_c355ab5dacc1da8027e786840f0c3329
#
_entry.id   c355ab5dacc1da8027e786840f0c3329
#
_cell.length_a   1.000
_cell.length_b   1.000
_cell.length_c   1.000
_cell.angle_alpha   90.00
_cell.angle_beta   90.00
_cell.angle_gamma   90.00
#
_symmetry.space_group_name_H-M   'P 1'
#
loop_
_entity.id
_entity.type
_entity.pdbx_description
1 polymer ?
#
loop_
_entity_poly.entity_id
_entity_poly.type
_entity_poly.pdbx_seq_one_letter_code
_entity_poly.pdbx_strand_id
1 'polypeptide(L)'
;MTDLLALSSAVIDGQTSAASIGPLNRINFELSEIADRVAVVEAFSHCVLFETNDGLLAFDTSGFHGGEKVISAIRGWRSEPFHSLVYTHGHLDHVGGCGAFIADAKSRGYARPQIVGHENVPKRFDRYKLTDGYNRVINQRQFGQFTRRGYEIQDGNSFIPEGAARPDLTYRETLNLDIGGTAIQLNHAKGETDDHTWAWIPQHKAICAGDFFIWCFPNAGNPQKVQRYPVEWALAMRDMAGQGAELFLPAH
;
A
#
# COMPACT_ATOMS: atom_id res chain seq x y z
N MET A 1 11.18 18.90 3.34
CA MET A 1 10.16 18.07 2.68
C MET A 1 10.56 17.95 1.23
N THR A 2 10.73 16.75 0.73
CA THR A 2 11.15 16.50 -0.67
C THR A 2 9.98 16.79 -1.59
N ASP A 3 10.21 17.55 -2.67
CA ASP A 3 9.23 17.69 -3.75
C ASP A 3 9.31 16.44 -4.65
N LEU A 4 8.44 15.46 -4.38
CA LEU A 4 8.43 14.18 -5.08
C LEU A 4 8.03 14.32 -6.55
N LEU A 5 7.17 15.29 -6.90
CA LEU A 5 6.76 15.50 -8.29
C LEU A 5 7.89 16.10 -9.11
N ALA A 6 8.60 17.11 -8.56
CA ALA A 6 9.77 17.68 -9.20
C ALA A 6 10.88 16.63 -9.35
N LEU A 7 11.10 15.80 -8.33
CA LEU A 7 12.09 14.72 -8.37
C LEU A 7 11.74 13.68 -9.45
N SER A 8 10.47 13.26 -9.49
CA SER A 8 9.97 12.31 -10.50
C SER A 8 10.13 12.86 -11.91
N SER A 9 9.72 14.11 -12.14
CA SER A 9 9.87 14.78 -13.43
C SER A 9 11.34 14.85 -13.87
N ALA A 10 12.24 15.22 -12.95
CA ALA A 10 13.66 15.32 -13.27
C ALA A 10 14.28 13.97 -13.69
N VAL A 11 13.80 12.85 -13.13
CA VAL A 11 14.22 11.50 -13.53
C VAL A 11 13.64 11.13 -14.90
N ILE A 12 12.34 11.38 -15.11
CA ILE A 12 11.65 11.09 -16.39
C ILE A 12 12.26 11.88 -17.53
N ASP A 13 12.56 13.15 -17.30
CA ASP A 13 13.16 14.06 -18.30
C ASP A 13 14.66 13.85 -18.51
N GLY A 14 15.28 12.92 -17.78
CA GLY A 14 16.70 12.62 -17.86
C GLY A 14 17.63 13.71 -17.31
N GLN A 15 17.09 14.64 -16.51
CA GLN A 15 17.88 15.70 -15.83
C GLN A 15 18.70 15.16 -14.66
N THR A 16 18.26 14.07 -14.08
CA THR A 16 18.98 13.31 -13.06
C THR A 16 18.76 11.82 -13.26
N SER A 17 19.53 10.98 -12.56
CA SER A 17 19.38 9.53 -12.64
C SER A 17 18.87 8.97 -11.30
N ALA A 18 18.16 7.84 -11.37
CA ALA A 18 17.76 7.11 -10.19
C ALA A 18 18.96 6.75 -9.28
N ALA A 19 20.14 6.47 -9.88
CA ALA A 19 21.35 6.18 -9.13
C ALA A 19 21.89 7.38 -8.35
N SER A 20 21.66 8.62 -8.82
CA SER A 20 22.15 9.84 -8.17
C SER A 20 21.23 10.32 -7.03
N ILE A 21 19.96 9.93 -7.04
CA ILE A 21 19.00 10.33 -6.00
C ILE A 21 18.88 9.33 -4.84
N GLY A 22 19.64 8.24 -4.89
CA GLY A 22 19.60 7.15 -3.90
C GLY A 22 18.77 5.94 -4.37
N PRO A 23 18.43 5.02 -3.48
CA PRO A 23 17.62 3.87 -3.83
C PRO A 23 16.29 4.29 -4.49
N LEU A 24 15.89 3.60 -5.54
CA LEU A 24 14.62 3.87 -6.23
C LEU A 24 13.42 3.72 -5.29
N ASN A 25 13.44 2.71 -4.42
CA ASN A 25 12.48 2.59 -3.34
C ASN A 25 13.03 3.30 -2.10
N ARG A 26 12.61 4.53 -1.88
CA ARG A 26 13.04 5.35 -0.75
C ARG A 26 12.26 4.97 0.50
N ILE A 27 12.98 4.58 1.56
CA ILE A 27 12.40 4.16 2.84
C ILE A 27 12.93 5.10 3.92
N ASN A 28 12.47 6.35 3.89
CA ASN A 28 12.90 7.40 4.81
C ASN A 28 11.81 7.77 5.83
N PHE A 29 10.56 7.30 5.63
CA PHE A 29 9.37 7.64 6.40
C PHE A 29 9.05 9.14 6.41
N GLU A 30 9.47 9.85 5.39
CA GLU A 30 9.09 11.23 5.18
C GLU A 30 7.72 11.31 4.52
N LEU A 31 6.92 12.30 4.93
CA LEU A 31 5.66 12.62 4.27
C LEU A 31 5.89 13.80 3.33
N SER A 32 5.40 13.66 2.10
CA SER A 32 5.35 14.73 1.11
C SER A 32 3.89 14.98 0.72
N GLU A 33 3.41 16.21 0.90
CA GLU A 33 2.13 16.64 0.32
C GLU A 33 2.39 16.93 -1.17
N ILE A 34 1.75 16.15 -2.05
CA ILE A 34 2.01 16.15 -3.49
C ILE A 34 0.95 16.92 -4.28
N ALA A 35 -0.22 17.13 -3.67
CA ALA A 35 -1.30 17.99 -4.16
C ALA A 35 -2.12 18.44 -2.97
N ASP A 36 -3.02 19.38 -3.17
CA ASP A 36 -3.93 19.82 -2.11
C ASP A 36 -4.68 18.63 -1.52
N ARG A 37 -4.53 18.43 -0.20
CA ARG A 37 -5.15 17.34 0.56
C ARG A 37 -4.71 15.92 0.15
N VAL A 38 -3.60 15.77 -0.58
CA VAL A 38 -3.03 14.48 -1.02
C VAL A 38 -1.58 14.37 -0.60
N ALA A 39 -1.24 13.33 0.13
CA ALA A 39 0.12 13.11 0.61
C ALA A 39 0.57 11.66 0.45
N VAL A 40 1.88 11.47 0.42
CA VAL A 40 2.54 10.16 0.37
C VAL A 40 3.56 10.09 1.49
N VAL A 41 3.55 8.98 2.23
CA VAL A 41 4.64 8.61 3.14
C VAL A 41 5.52 7.59 2.44
N GLU A 42 6.80 7.94 2.25
CA GLU A 42 7.81 7.05 1.63
C GLU A 42 8.24 5.97 2.61
N ALA A 43 7.67 4.79 2.51
CA ALA A 43 7.97 3.61 3.31
C ALA A 43 8.32 2.43 2.41
N PHE A 44 8.53 1.23 2.94
CA PHE A 44 8.82 0.07 2.09
C PHE A 44 7.69 -0.19 1.10
N SER A 45 6.44 -0.19 1.56
CA SER A 45 5.26 0.10 0.76
C SER A 45 4.77 1.49 1.16
N HIS A 46 4.60 2.38 0.21
CA HIS A 46 4.17 3.75 0.45
C HIS A 46 2.74 3.76 1.01
N CYS A 47 2.48 4.68 1.93
CA CYS A 47 1.13 4.97 2.38
C CYS A 47 0.64 6.22 1.67
N VAL A 48 -0.39 6.08 0.84
CA VAL A 48 -1.01 7.20 0.12
C VAL A 48 -2.21 7.71 0.90
N LEU A 49 -2.33 9.01 1.06
CA LEU A 49 -3.28 9.67 1.94
C LEU A 49 -4.11 10.69 1.18
N PHE A 50 -5.42 10.70 1.47
CA PHE A 50 -6.34 11.74 1.07
C PHE A 50 -7.03 12.28 2.32
N GLU A 51 -6.98 13.60 2.50
CA GLU A 51 -7.81 14.27 3.48
C GLU A 51 -9.19 14.53 2.87
N THR A 52 -10.22 14.08 3.55
CA THR A 52 -11.62 14.26 3.18
C THR A 52 -12.34 15.10 4.24
N ASN A 53 -13.60 15.47 4.01
CA ASN A 53 -14.37 16.20 5.03
C ASN A 53 -14.79 15.32 6.22
N ASP A 54 -14.71 13.98 6.06
CA ASP A 54 -15.07 13.01 7.11
C ASP A 54 -13.82 12.36 7.76
N GLY A 55 -12.62 12.88 7.46
CA GLY A 55 -11.36 12.38 7.99
C GLY A 55 -10.40 11.88 6.93
N LEU A 56 -9.39 11.16 7.35
CA LEU A 56 -8.33 10.65 6.46
C LEU A 56 -8.72 9.31 5.82
N LEU A 57 -8.47 9.21 4.53
CA LEU A 57 -8.44 7.95 3.78
C LEU A 57 -6.97 7.57 3.56
N ALA A 58 -6.60 6.34 3.89
CA ALA A 58 -5.26 5.82 3.62
C ALA A 58 -5.33 4.59 2.73
N PHE A 59 -4.45 4.54 1.71
CA PHE A 59 -4.18 3.34 0.93
C PHE A 59 -2.89 2.73 1.43
N ASP A 60 -2.97 1.48 1.85
CA ASP A 60 -1.94 0.68 2.50
C ASP A 60 -1.40 1.29 3.81
N THR A 61 -0.77 0.45 4.61
CA THR A 61 -0.33 0.81 5.97
C THR A 61 1.16 0.56 6.18
N SER A 62 1.88 0.24 5.09
CA SER A 62 3.25 -0.25 5.14
C SER A 62 3.38 -1.58 5.91
N GLY A 63 4.61 -2.04 6.10
CA GLY A 63 4.90 -3.26 6.86
C GLY A 63 4.83 -3.06 8.36
N PHE A 64 4.82 -4.16 9.09
CA PHE A 64 4.71 -4.20 10.55
C PHE A 64 5.71 -3.27 11.26
N HIS A 65 6.97 -3.28 10.84
CA HIS A 65 8.00 -2.43 11.46
C HIS A 65 7.97 -0.96 11.03
N GLY A 66 7.17 -0.63 10.02
CA GLY A 66 7.01 0.73 9.49
C GLY A 66 5.81 1.48 10.04
N GLY A 67 4.77 0.77 10.50
CA GLY A 67 3.47 1.35 10.83
C GLY A 67 3.52 2.52 11.80
N GLU A 68 4.28 2.42 12.89
CA GLU A 68 4.41 3.52 13.86
C GLU A 68 5.10 4.75 13.28
N LYS A 69 6.12 4.55 12.44
CA LYS A 69 6.82 5.66 11.77
C LYS A 69 5.93 6.33 10.74
N VAL A 70 5.15 5.55 9.99
CA VAL A 70 4.13 6.06 9.06
C VAL A 70 3.11 6.91 9.82
N ILE A 71 2.56 6.43 10.93
CA ILE A 71 1.64 7.19 11.79
C ILE A 71 2.31 8.47 12.28
N SER A 72 3.56 8.42 12.75
CA SER A 72 4.27 9.62 13.22
C SER A 72 4.40 10.67 12.12
N ALA A 73 4.72 10.28 10.91
CA ALA A 73 4.78 11.18 9.76
C ALA A 73 3.41 11.80 9.43
N ILE A 74 2.36 10.98 9.40
CA ILE A 74 0.99 11.44 9.15
C ILE A 74 0.55 12.43 10.22
N ARG A 75 0.85 12.16 11.49
CA ARG A 75 0.47 13.05 12.60
C ARG A 75 1.25 14.37 12.66
N GLY A 76 2.37 14.44 11.97
CA GLY A 76 3.06 15.70 11.67
C GLY A 76 2.36 16.54 10.59
N TRP A 77 1.51 15.91 9.77
CA TRP A 77 0.75 16.56 8.70
C TRP A 77 -0.70 16.84 9.11
N ARG A 78 -1.42 15.84 9.65
CA ARG A 78 -2.85 15.94 9.99
C ARG A 78 -3.18 15.25 11.30
N SER A 79 -4.15 15.81 12.03
CA SER A 79 -4.64 15.26 13.31
C SER A 79 -5.96 14.50 13.18
N GLU A 80 -6.68 14.66 12.09
CA GLU A 80 -8.01 14.11 11.83
C GLU A 80 -8.04 12.58 11.99
N PRO A 81 -9.19 12.01 12.41
CA PRO A 81 -9.34 10.56 12.48
C PRO A 81 -9.20 9.91 11.10
N PHE A 82 -8.72 8.68 11.06
CA PHE A 82 -8.84 7.86 9.86
C PHE A 82 -10.29 7.40 9.72
N HIS A 83 -10.93 7.75 8.60
CA HIS A 83 -12.24 7.20 8.23
C HIS A 83 -12.07 5.77 7.74
N SER A 84 -11.18 5.56 6.77
CA SER A 84 -10.96 4.26 6.16
C SER A 84 -9.49 3.99 5.86
N LEU A 85 -9.14 2.69 5.93
CA LEU A 85 -7.91 2.12 5.42
C LEU A 85 -8.26 1.17 4.26
N VAL A 86 -7.73 1.41 3.09
CA VAL A 86 -7.94 0.54 1.92
C VAL A 86 -6.67 -0.27 1.68
N TYR A 87 -6.77 -1.59 1.72
CA TYR A 87 -5.68 -2.46 1.31
C TYR A 87 -5.70 -2.62 -0.21
N THR A 88 -4.59 -2.28 -0.85
CA THR A 88 -4.42 -2.58 -2.27
C THR A 88 -4.36 -4.09 -2.50
N HIS A 89 -3.73 -4.82 -1.60
CA HIS A 89 -3.72 -6.29 -1.57
C HIS A 89 -3.17 -6.81 -0.24
N GLY A 90 -3.18 -8.12 -0.04
CA GLY A 90 -2.87 -8.74 1.26
C GLY A 90 -1.41 -9.11 1.49
N HIS A 91 -0.43 -8.49 0.83
CA HIS A 91 0.98 -8.66 1.20
C HIS A 91 1.31 -7.91 2.49
N LEU A 92 2.28 -8.43 3.25
CA LEU A 92 2.56 -7.95 4.61
C LEU A 92 3.09 -6.52 4.67
N ASP A 93 3.76 -6.09 3.64
CA ASP A 93 4.28 -4.73 3.50
C ASP A 93 3.19 -3.69 3.18
N HIS A 94 1.97 -4.14 2.86
CA HIS A 94 0.79 -3.29 2.66
C HIS A 94 -0.16 -3.29 3.86
N VAL A 95 -0.32 -4.45 4.51
CA VAL A 95 -1.30 -4.63 5.59
C VAL A 95 -0.69 -4.70 6.99
N GLY A 96 0.61 -4.93 7.08
CA GLY A 96 1.27 -5.26 8.35
C GLY A 96 1.29 -4.11 9.37
N GLY A 97 1.28 -2.87 8.91
CA GLY A 97 1.28 -1.67 9.75
C GLY A 97 -0.09 -1.31 10.33
N CYS A 98 -1.18 -1.96 9.92
CA CYS A 98 -2.55 -1.64 10.30
C CYS A 98 -2.76 -1.53 11.82
N GLY A 99 -2.08 -2.37 12.59
CA GLY A 99 -2.13 -2.32 14.06
C GLY A 99 -1.75 -0.96 14.64
N ALA A 100 -0.78 -0.27 14.04
CA ALA A 100 -0.38 1.06 14.48
C ALA A 100 -1.47 2.11 14.23
N PHE A 101 -2.19 2.03 13.10
CA PHE A 101 -3.32 2.91 12.79
C PHE A 101 -4.47 2.72 13.77
N ILE A 102 -4.79 1.46 14.12
CA ILE A 102 -5.82 1.14 15.12
C ILE A 102 -5.41 1.62 16.50
N ALA A 103 -4.14 1.44 16.89
CA ALA A 103 -3.61 1.90 18.17
C ALA A 103 -3.61 3.43 18.29
N ASP A 104 -3.24 4.13 17.22
CA ASP A 104 -3.31 5.60 17.15
C ASP A 104 -4.75 6.11 17.32
N ALA A 105 -5.71 5.54 16.60
CA ALA A 105 -7.12 5.90 16.74
C ALA A 105 -7.58 5.71 18.19
N LYS A 106 -7.28 4.56 18.79
CA LYS A 106 -7.62 4.26 20.19
C LYS A 106 -6.98 5.26 21.16
N SER A 107 -5.69 5.57 20.98
CA SER A 107 -4.96 6.48 21.88
C SER A 107 -5.50 7.90 21.87
N ARG A 108 -6.10 8.31 20.74
CA ARG A 108 -6.71 9.62 20.54
C ARG A 108 -8.20 9.68 20.86
N GLY A 109 -8.80 8.56 21.24
CA GLY A 109 -10.24 8.47 21.50
C GLY A 109 -11.08 8.52 20.22
N TYR A 110 -10.50 8.22 19.05
CA TYR A 110 -11.20 8.16 17.79
C TYR A 110 -11.83 6.78 17.58
N ALA A 111 -12.85 6.73 16.73
CA ALA A 111 -13.39 5.47 16.26
C ALA A 111 -12.30 4.68 15.50
N ARG A 112 -12.37 3.34 15.57
CA ARG A 112 -11.52 2.48 14.77
C ARG A 112 -11.81 2.71 13.28
N PRO A 113 -10.79 2.93 12.43
CA PRO A 113 -11.01 3.10 10.99
C PRO A 113 -11.66 1.85 10.38
N GLN A 114 -12.52 2.05 9.39
CA GLN A 114 -13.07 0.96 8.59
C GLN A 114 -11.98 0.43 7.66
N ILE A 115 -11.77 -0.88 7.65
CA ILE A 115 -10.80 -1.52 6.76
C ILE A 115 -11.54 -2.07 5.56
N VAL A 116 -11.10 -1.68 4.37
CA VAL A 116 -11.70 -2.07 3.09
C VAL A 116 -10.67 -2.86 2.27
N GLY A 117 -11.11 -3.92 1.60
CA GLY A 117 -10.24 -4.69 0.73
C GLY A 117 -11.03 -5.68 -0.13
N HIS A 118 -10.36 -6.26 -1.12
CA HIS A 118 -10.97 -7.30 -1.96
C HIS A 118 -11.32 -8.56 -1.15
N GLU A 119 -12.36 -9.30 -1.54
CA GLU A 119 -12.84 -10.52 -0.82
C GLU A 119 -11.79 -11.64 -0.70
N ASN A 120 -10.72 -11.60 -1.49
CA ASN A 120 -9.62 -12.56 -1.40
C ASN A 120 -8.55 -12.18 -0.38
N VAL A 121 -8.52 -10.95 0.14
CA VAL A 121 -7.57 -10.54 1.19
C VAL A 121 -7.68 -11.42 2.44
N PRO A 122 -8.87 -11.66 3.02
CA PRO A 122 -9.02 -12.60 4.13
C PRO A 122 -8.57 -14.03 3.80
N LYS A 123 -8.82 -14.51 2.58
CA LYS A 123 -8.39 -15.84 2.12
C LYS A 123 -6.86 -15.93 2.04
N ARG A 124 -6.20 -14.84 1.64
CA ARG A 124 -4.73 -14.75 1.66
C ARG A 124 -4.18 -14.83 3.08
N PHE A 125 -4.81 -14.15 4.04
CA PHE A 125 -4.43 -14.24 5.45
C PHE A 125 -4.55 -15.67 5.99
N ASP A 126 -5.62 -16.38 5.62
CA ASP A 126 -5.79 -17.79 5.99
C ASP A 126 -4.70 -18.68 5.36
N ARG A 127 -4.37 -18.43 4.09
CA ARG A 127 -3.27 -19.14 3.43
C ARG A 127 -1.94 -18.86 4.14
N TYR A 128 -1.64 -17.61 4.50
CA TYR A 128 -0.41 -17.28 5.23
C TYR A 128 -0.31 -17.97 6.58
N LYS A 129 -1.41 -18.11 7.30
CA LYS A 129 -1.45 -18.89 8.54
C LYS A 129 -1.19 -20.37 8.29
N LEU A 130 -1.82 -20.93 7.25
CA LEU A 130 -1.65 -22.34 6.88
C LEU A 130 -0.21 -22.66 6.43
N THR A 131 0.42 -21.74 5.72
CA THR A 131 1.75 -21.92 5.13
C THR A 131 2.82 -21.07 5.84
N ASP A 132 2.65 -20.79 7.12
CA ASP A 132 3.47 -19.87 7.90
C ASP A 132 4.98 -20.15 7.78
N GLY A 133 5.43 -21.34 8.12
CA GLY A 133 6.84 -21.72 8.06
C GLY A 133 7.42 -21.66 6.64
N TYR A 134 6.63 -22.06 5.63
CA TYR A 134 7.05 -21.98 4.24
C TYR A 134 7.24 -20.51 3.81
N ASN A 135 6.30 -19.63 4.12
CA ASN A 135 6.40 -18.21 3.78
C ASN A 135 7.64 -17.55 4.42
N ARG A 136 7.95 -17.87 5.66
CA ARG A 136 9.17 -17.37 6.33
C ARG A 136 10.42 -17.77 5.57
N VAL A 137 10.56 -19.05 5.24
CA VAL A 137 11.74 -19.57 4.54
C VAL A 137 11.92 -18.93 3.17
N ILE A 138 10.85 -18.84 2.37
CA ILE A 138 10.97 -18.27 1.01
C ILE A 138 11.21 -16.77 1.04
N ASN A 139 10.61 -16.03 1.97
CA ASN A 139 10.87 -14.60 2.11
C ASN A 139 12.29 -14.34 2.61
N GLN A 140 12.80 -15.13 3.55
CA GLN A 140 14.18 -15.05 3.98
C GLN A 140 15.16 -15.30 2.82
N ARG A 141 14.87 -16.25 1.94
CA ARG A 141 15.68 -16.51 0.74
C ARG A 141 15.63 -15.37 -0.26
N GLN A 142 14.46 -14.80 -0.49
CA GLN A 142 14.24 -13.73 -1.47
C GLN A 142 14.84 -12.40 -1.00
N PHE A 143 14.68 -12.08 0.27
CA PHE A 143 15.06 -10.78 0.85
C PHE A 143 16.23 -10.89 1.84
N GLY A 144 17.04 -11.94 1.78
CA GLY A 144 17.99 -12.43 2.79
C GLY A 144 18.89 -11.40 3.47
N GLN A 145 19.25 -10.29 2.81
CA GLN A 145 20.01 -9.22 3.44
C GLN A 145 19.14 -8.23 4.21
N PHE A 146 17.88 -8.06 3.81
CA PHE A 146 16.94 -7.15 4.45
C PHE A 146 16.21 -7.79 5.62
N THR A 147 16.17 -9.13 5.67
CA THR A 147 15.36 -9.89 6.61
C THR A 147 16.08 -10.29 7.89
N ARG A 148 17.39 -10.08 8.00
CA ARG A 148 18.15 -10.40 9.23
C ARG A 148 17.60 -9.76 10.51
N ARG A 149 16.71 -8.76 10.41
CA ARG A 149 16.09 -8.07 11.55
C ARG A 149 14.56 -8.10 11.59
N GLY A 150 13.89 -8.48 10.51
CA GLY A 150 12.44 -8.36 10.39
C GLY A 150 11.67 -9.65 10.19
N TYR A 151 12.31 -10.67 9.62
CA TYR A 151 11.70 -11.98 9.36
C TYR A 151 12.48 -13.12 10.04
N GLU A 152 13.30 -12.81 11.04
CA GLU A 152 13.91 -13.85 11.83
C GLU A 152 12.82 -14.79 12.32
N ILE A 153 13.02 -16.08 12.04
CA ILE A 153 12.18 -17.15 12.58
C ILE A 153 12.44 -17.15 14.10
N GLN A 154 11.76 -16.24 14.81
CA GLN A 154 11.68 -16.31 16.24
C GLN A 154 10.57 -17.30 16.57
N ASP A 155 10.89 -18.32 17.35
CA ASP A 155 9.90 -19.26 17.83
C ASP A 155 8.72 -18.50 18.45
N GLY A 156 7.53 -18.73 17.92
CA GLY A 156 6.30 -18.13 18.39
C GLY A 156 5.73 -16.95 17.59
N ASN A 157 6.46 -16.34 16.66
CA ASN A 157 5.91 -15.27 15.82
C ASN A 157 5.27 -15.83 14.54
N SER A 158 4.07 -15.38 14.21
CA SER A 158 3.39 -15.71 12.96
C SER A 158 3.94 -14.86 11.80
N PHE A 159 4.00 -15.43 10.56
CA PHE A 159 4.35 -14.70 9.35
C PHE A 159 3.42 -13.49 9.13
N ILE A 160 2.12 -13.67 9.35
CA ILE A 160 1.18 -12.55 9.39
C ILE A 160 1.10 -12.01 10.83
N PRO A 161 1.43 -10.74 11.07
CA PRO A 161 1.37 -10.17 12.42
C PRO A 161 -0.08 -10.08 12.92
N GLU A 162 -0.27 -10.23 14.24
CA GLU A 162 -1.59 -10.12 14.88
C GLU A 162 -2.27 -8.78 14.62
N GLY A 163 -1.49 -7.71 14.43
CA GLY A 163 -2.00 -6.38 14.12
C GLY A 163 -2.51 -6.20 12.69
N ALA A 164 -2.27 -7.15 11.79
CA ALA A 164 -2.84 -7.13 10.43
C ALA A 164 -4.32 -7.51 10.50
N ALA A 165 -5.17 -6.51 10.62
CA ALA A 165 -6.61 -6.73 10.73
C ALA A 165 -7.24 -7.11 9.40
N ARG A 166 -8.25 -7.99 9.45
CA ARG A 166 -9.05 -8.34 8.27
C ARG A 166 -9.91 -7.17 7.85
N PRO A 167 -10.20 -7.01 6.52
CA PRO A 167 -11.19 -6.06 6.07
C PRO A 167 -12.55 -6.24 6.74
N ASP A 168 -13.14 -5.12 7.15
CA ASP A 168 -14.51 -5.04 7.67
C ASP A 168 -15.53 -4.99 6.54
N LEU A 169 -15.13 -4.36 5.41
CA LEU A 169 -15.90 -4.25 4.18
C LEU A 169 -15.12 -4.90 3.05
N THR A 170 -15.72 -5.88 2.41
CA THR A 170 -15.13 -6.55 1.24
C THR A 170 -15.99 -6.37 0.00
N TYR A 171 -15.35 -6.45 -1.17
CA TYR A 171 -16.01 -6.38 -2.46
C TYR A 171 -15.37 -7.36 -3.45
N ARG A 172 -16.02 -7.57 -4.60
CA ARG A 172 -15.57 -8.55 -5.61
C ARG A 172 -15.01 -7.90 -6.87
N GLU A 173 -15.77 -7.05 -7.55
CA GLU A 173 -15.38 -6.47 -8.84
C GLU A 173 -15.04 -4.99 -8.69
N THR A 174 -16.01 -4.21 -8.27
CA THR A 174 -15.90 -2.78 -8.03
C THR A 174 -16.63 -2.37 -6.77
N LEU A 175 -16.15 -1.32 -6.11
CA LEU A 175 -16.83 -0.68 -4.99
C LEU A 175 -16.68 0.83 -5.13
N ASN A 176 -17.82 1.53 -5.14
CA ASN A 176 -17.85 2.98 -5.11
C ASN A 176 -18.12 3.43 -3.68
N LEU A 177 -17.27 4.31 -3.18
CA LEU A 177 -17.39 4.95 -1.88
C LEU A 177 -17.50 6.46 -2.08
N ASP A 178 -18.20 7.12 -1.18
CA ASP A 178 -18.13 8.55 -0.97
C ASP A 178 -17.72 8.78 0.48
N ILE A 179 -16.59 9.47 0.68
CA ILE A 179 -16.07 9.79 2.01
C ILE A 179 -15.92 11.30 2.08
N GLY A 180 -16.83 11.95 2.79
CA GLY A 180 -16.82 13.40 2.96
C GLY A 180 -16.87 14.17 1.63
N GLY A 181 -17.62 13.66 0.64
CA GLY A 181 -17.74 14.25 -0.69
C GLY A 181 -16.60 13.90 -1.66
N THR A 182 -15.66 13.06 -1.23
CA THR A 182 -14.62 12.51 -2.12
C THR A 182 -15.08 11.16 -2.65
N ALA A 183 -15.29 11.06 -3.97
CA ALA A 183 -15.64 9.82 -4.63
C ALA A 183 -14.39 8.94 -4.81
N ILE A 184 -14.50 7.67 -4.44
CA ILE A 184 -13.47 6.66 -4.58
C ILE A 184 -14.05 5.46 -5.32
N GLN A 185 -13.49 5.12 -6.45
CA GLN A 185 -13.83 3.89 -7.16
C GLN A 185 -12.72 2.88 -6.97
N LEU A 186 -12.99 1.82 -6.20
CA LEU A 186 -12.10 0.67 -6.05
C LEU A 186 -12.40 -0.34 -7.13
N ASN A 187 -11.36 -0.80 -7.81
CA ASN A 187 -11.46 -1.75 -8.92
C ASN A 187 -10.56 -2.95 -8.63
N HIS A 188 -11.13 -4.14 -8.70
CA HIS A 188 -10.36 -5.36 -8.63
C HIS A 188 -9.75 -5.69 -9.98
N ALA A 189 -8.50 -6.10 -9.98
CA ALA A 189 -7.88 -6.84 -11.08
C ALA A 189 -6.79 -7.76 -10.53
N LYS A 190 -6.54 -8.86 -11.22
CA LYS A 190 -5.40 -9.70 -10.88
C LYS A 190 -4.13 -9.07 -11.45
N GLY A 191 -3.07 -9.11 -10.69
CA GLY A 191 -1.78 -8.56 -11.08
C GLY A 191 -0.66 -9.33 -10.42
N GLU A 192 0.03 -8.72 -9.48
CA GLU A 192 0.98 -9.42 -8.62
C GLU A 192 0.28 -10.51 -7.81
N THR A 193 -0.95 -10.26 -7.40
CA THR A 193 -1.79 -11.17 -6.62
C THR A 193 -3.22 -11.24 -7.15
N ASP A 194 -3.99 -12.21 -6.65
CA ASP A 194 -5.39 -12.45 -7.01
C ASP A 194 -6.40 -11.66 -6.18
N ASP A 195 -5.93 -10.79 -5.31
CA ASP A 195 -6.71 -9.93 -4.43
C ASP A 195 -6.41 -8.44 -4.63
N HIS A 196 -5.77 -8.08 -5.74
CA HIS A 196 -5.27 -6.73 -5.97
C HIS A 196 -6.40 -5.75 -6.29
N THR A 197 -6.24 -4.55 -5.77
CA THR A 197 -7.12 -3.39 -5.94
C THR A 197 -6.32 -2.22 -6.46
N TRP A 198 -6.86 -1.50 -7.42
CA TRP A 198 -6.46 -0.14 -7.74
C TRP A 198 -7.64 0.81 -7.53
N ALA A 199 -7.37 2.07 -7.25
CA ALA A 199 -8.41 3.06 -6.99
C ALA A 199 -8.32 4.23 -7.97
N TRP A 200 -9.47 4.72 -8.41
CA TRP A 200 -9.64 5.97 -9.12
C TRP A 200 -10.32 7.00 -8.22
N ILE A 201 -9.71 8.17 -8.07
CA ILE A 201 -10.22 9.29 -7.27
C ILE A 201 -10.40 10.50 -8.21
N PRO A 202 -11.61 10.68 -8.78
CA PRO A 202 -11.87 11.65 -9.86
C PRO A 202 -11.53 13.09 -9.50
N GLN A 203 -11.87 13.53 -8.28
CA GLN A 203 -11.66 14.90 -7.82
C GLN A 203 -10.18 15.30 -7.84
N HIS A 204 -9.30 14.35 -7.61
CA HIS A 204 -7.85 14.56 -7.61
C HIS A 204 -7.19 14.07 -8.91
N LYS A 205 -7.97 13.53 -9.86
CA LYS A 205 -7.46 12.83 -11.05
C LYS A 205 -6.32 11.86 -10.71
N ALA A 206 -6.48 11.15 -9.59
CA ALA A 206 -5.46 10.32 -9.01
C ALA A 206 -5.79 8.83 -9.13
N ILE A 207 -4.78 8.02 -9.41
CA ILE A 207 -4.83 6.57 -9.33
C ILE A 207 -3.90 6.10 -8.22
N CYS A 208 -4.45 5.35 -7.23
CA CYS A 208 -3.67 4.54 -6.32
C CYS A 208 -3.51 3.15 -6.93
N ALA A 209 -2.30 2.83 -7.37
CA ALA A 209 -2.05 1.65 -8.19
C ALA A 209 -1.62 0.42 -7.36
N GLY A 210 -1.25 0.59 -6.08
CA GLY A 210 -0.62 -0.50 -5.34
C GLY A 210 0.60 -1.02 -6.10
N ASP A 211 0.77 -2.33 -6.16
CA ASP A 211 1.86 -3.01 -6.84
C ASP A 211 1.57 -3.33 -8.32
N PHE A 212 0.54 -2.72 -8.91
CA PHE A 212 0.42 -2.72 -10.38
C PHE A 212 1.57 -1.96 -11.03
N PHE A 213 2.25 -1.10 -10.30
CA PHE A 213 3.52 -0.49 -10.69
C PHE A 213 4.51 -0.57 -9.54
N ILE A 214 5.71 -1.05 -9.82
CA ILE A 214 6.83 -1.12 -8.88
C ILE A 214 8.09 -0.58 -9.54
N TRP A 215 9.04 -0.11 -8.75
CA TRP A 215 10.28 0.53 -9.20
C TRP A 215 11.23 -0.37 -10.02
N CYS A 216 10.99 -1.68 -10.06
CA CYS A 216 11.78 -2.63 -10.82
C CYS A 216 10.91 -3.40 -11.82
N PHE A 217 11.53 -4.11 -12.75
CA PHE A 217 10.81 -4.96 -13.69
C PHE A 217 10.06 -6.06 -12.93
N PRO A 218 8.72 -6.15 -13.08
CA PRO A 218 7.94 -7.09 -12.30
C PRO A 218 8.28 -8.54 -12.64
N ASN A 219 8.56 -9.33 -11.62
CA ASN A 219 8.73 -10.76 -11.77
C ASN A 219 7.35 -11.43 -11.96
N ALA A 220 7.08 -11.95 -13.15
CA ALA A 220 5.83 -12.62 -13.48
C ALA A 220 5.61 -13.95 -12.73
N GLY A 221 6.62 -14.46 -12.05
CA GLY A 221 6.54 -15.65 -11.22
C GLY A 221 7.92 -16.23 -10.93
N ASN A 222 7.99 -17.03 -9.90
CA ASN A 222 9.16 -17.85 -9.59
C ASN A 222 8.71 -19.17 -8.97
N PRO A 223 9.55 -20.22 -8.97
CA PRO A 223 9.17 -21.55 -8.48
C PRO A 223 8.78 -21.61 -7.00
N GLN A 224 9.10 -20.58 -6.24
CA GLN A 224 8.88 -20.53 -4.78
C GLN A 224 7.63 -19.72 -4.38
N LYS A 225 6.99 -19.01 -5.33
CA LYS A 225 5.82 -18.19 -5.06
C LYS A 225 4.70 -18.48 -6.04
N VAL A 226 3.48 -18.14 -5.64
CA VAL A 226 2.32 -18.20 -6.53
C VAL A 226 2.59 -17.39 -7.79
N GLN A 227 2.24 -17.97 -8.94
CA GLN A 227 2.39 -17.31 -10.23
C GLN A 227 1.57 -16.03 -10.27
N ARG A 228 2.12 -14.99 -10.86
CA ARG A 228 1.45 -13.71 -11.11
C ARG A 228 0.61 -13.78 -12.38
N TYR A 229 -0.19 -12.77 -12.61
CA TYR A 229 -1.22 -12.72 -13.65
C TYR A 229 -0.86 -11.66 -14.72
N PRO A 230 0.13 -11.94 -15.60
CA PRO A 230 0.70 -10.89 -16.45
C PRO A 230 -0.28 -10.33 -17.48
N VAL A 231 -1.24 -11.13 -17.95
CA VAL A 231 -2.23 -10.67 -18.94
C VAL A 231 -3.24 -9.74 -18.27
N GLU A 232 -3.83 -10.16 -17.16
CA GLU A 232 -4.79 -9.36 -16.37
C GLU A 232 -4.11 -8.11 -15.83
N TRP A 233 -2.84 -8.20 -15.43
CA TRP A 233 -2.03 -7.06 -15.01
C TRP A 233 -1.90 -6.03 -16.14
N ALA A 234 -1.54 -6.48 -17.35
CA ALA A 234 -1.42 -5.59 -18.50
C ALA A 234 -2.76 -4.92 -18.89
N LEU A 235 -3.89 -5.66 -18.75
CA LEU A 235 -5.22 -5.11 -18.98
C LEU A 235 -5.56 -4.04 -17.93
N ALA A 236 -5.31 -4.30 -16.65
CA ALA A 236 -5.52 -3.33 -15.57
C ALA A 236 -4.71 -2.04 -15.78
N MET A 237 -3.44 -2.16 -16.22
CA MET A 237 -2.62 -0.99 -16.53
C MET A 237 -3.20 -0.16 -17.70
N ARG A 238 -3.80 -0.80 -18.71
CA ARG A 238 -4.49 -0.10 -19.80
C ARG A 238 -5.76 0.59 -19.32
N ASP A 239 -6.53 -0.07 -18.43
CA ASP A 239 -7.72 0.52 -17.83
C ASP A 239 -7.37 1.75 -17.00
N MET A 240 -6.31 1.69 -16.19
CA MET A 240 -5.78 2.84 -15.46
C MET A 240 -5.35 3.97 -16.40
N ALA A 241 -4.62 3.66 -17.47
CA ALA A 241 -4.18 4.66 -18.45
C ALA A 241 -5.36 5.34 -19.16
N GLY A 242 -6.50 4.64 -19.31
CA GLY A 242 -7.73 5.18 -19.90
C GLY A 242 -8.49 6.16 -19.01
N GLN A 243 -8.17 6.28 -17.71
CA GLN A 243 -8.88 7.17 -16.78
C GLN A 243 -8.55 8.66 -16.97
N GLY A 244 -7.46 9.00 -17.65
CA GLY A 244 -7.01 10.38 -17.77
C GLY A 244 -6.44 10.93 -16.47
N ALA A 245 -5.78 10.09 -15.68
CA ALA A 245 -5.15 10.47 -14.44
C ALA A 245 -3.99 11.46 -14.67
N GLU A 246 -3.86 12.40 -13.75
CA GLU A 246 -2.73 13.34 -13.66
C GLU A 246 -1.75 12.93 -12.55
N LEU A 247 -2.23 12.20 -11.54
CA LEU A 247 -1.42 11.64 -10.46
C LEU A 247 -1.48 10.11 -10.50
N PHE A 248 -0.31 9.49 -10.59
CA PHE A 248 -0.17 8.04 -10.53
C PHE A 248 0.64 7.67 -9.29
N LEU A 249 0.01 6.99 -8.34
CA LEU A 249 0.49 6.78 -6.98
C LEU A 249 0.69 5.29 -6.71
N PRO A 250 1.86 4.73 -7.05
CA PRO A 250 2.20 3.34 -6.75
C PRO A 250 2.59 3.17 -5.28
N ALA A 251 2.65 1.91 -4.83
CA ALA A 251 3.08 1.58 -3.48
C ALA A 251 4.61 1.37 -3.37
N HIS A 252 5.33 1.23 -4.50
CA HIS A 252 6.79 1.08 -4.54
C HIS A 252 7.44 1.87 -5.65
#